data_1c0539a438a23cfa8cedba84514c54f8
#
_entry.id   1c0539a438a23cfa8cedba84514c54f8
#
_cell.length_a   1.000
_cell.length_b   1.000
_cell.length_c   1.000
_cell.angle_alpha   90.00
_cell.angle_beta   90.00
_cell.angle_gamma   90.00
#
_symmetry.space_group_name_H-M   'P 1'
#
loop_
_entity.id
_entity.type
_entity.pdbx_description
1 polymer ?
#
loop_
_entity_poly.entity_id
_entity_poly.type
_entity_poly.pdbx_seq_one_letter_code
_entity_poly.pdbx_strand_id
1 'polypeptide(L)'
;MIRYFLLVAIIIFLTFIFPIEGIPAVEKTSDSNSVSGEILCLPNTANFSTHDCANLGPSAYISRMSDLGISFPFRVENGTQPDQSLTYVDFRYGEVTRENAKVYASLEDAIKNGEVVRRVDSPYSFISYYDEAVVDGKRYYMVDYGGWMTANDISRIGTPSLFQGRAFTHTPEHSFGWIAFPTETKRSPGFGIDDYTGRELYHYQEVQIYSTTEVDGIEWYMIGPDEWIPEKKEWQRIIGRVIPSKTPPEGVDNGRWIEVNLKDQTIAVYDQGQLVFATLIASGIEPFWTRPGLFQIYQKLDSTPMRGAFEADRSDAYYLEDVPWTMYYDKARALHGAYWHNGFGVPRSHGCVNMSVGDARWLYDWAGEGDWVYVWDPSGETPTDPEVYGDGGA
;
A
#
# COMPACT_ATOMS: atom_id res chain seq x y z
N MET A 1 40.68 21.24 -41.39
CA MET A 1 41.54 20.09 -41.72
C MET A 1 41.98 19.45 -40.43
N ILE A 2 41.26 18.45 -39.93
CA ILE A 2 41.71 17.61 -38.81
C ILE A 2 41.30 16.20 -39.17
N ARG A 3 42.28 15.30 -39.27
CA ARG A 3 42.16 13.90 -39.68
C ARG A 3 41.66 13.04 -38.56
N TYR A 4 40.63 12.23 -38.83
CA TYR A 4 40.20 11.12 -37.98
C TYR A 4 41.15 9.92 -38.15
N PHE A 5 41.73 9.41 -37.08
CA PHE A 5 42.41 8.12 -37.02
C PHE A 5 41.41 7.06 -36.57
N LEU A 6 41.11 6.11 -37.45
CA LEU A 6 40.42 4.88 -37.13
C LEU A 6 41.45 3.87 -36.56
N LEU A 7 41.30 3.46 -35.34
CA LEU A 7 42.02 2.32 -34.75
C LEU A 7 41.13 1.08 -34.90
N VAL A 8 41.54 0.16 -35.77
CA VAL A 8 40.95 -1.18 -35.89
C VAL A 8 41.69 -2.10 -34.91
N ALA A 9 40.99 -2.56 -33.91
CA ALA A 9 41.50 -3.58 -32.98
C ALA A 9 41.19 -4.98 -33.55
N ILE A 10 42.23 -5.70 -33.96
CA ILE A 10 42.17 -7.11 -34.35
C ILE A 10 42.19 -7.94 -33.10
N ILE A 11 41.09 -8.64 -32.78
CA ILE A 11 41.03 -9.63 -31.70
C ILE A 11 41.48 -10.98 -32.29
N ILE A 12 42.63 -11.44 -31.84
CA ILE A 12 43.14 -12.79 -32.18
C ILE A 12 42.54 -13.75 -31.12
N PHE A 13 41.67 -14.67 -31.55
CA PHE A 13 41.21 -15.79 -30.75
C PHE A 13 42.33 -16.85 -30.72
N LEU A 14 43.02 -17.00 -29.60
CA LEU A 14 43.83 -18.15 -29.31
C LEU A 14 42.97 -19.24 -28.69
N THR A 15 42.69 -20.28 -29.48
CA THR A 15 42.09 -21.53 -28.97
C THR A 15 43.14 -22.35 -28.20
N PHE A 16 43.07 -22.37 -26.91
CA PHE A 16 43.80 -23.31 -26.09
C PHE A 16 43.09 -24.68 -26.10
N ILE A 17 43.72 -25.65 -26.75
CA ILE A 17 43.30 -27.07 -26.62
C ILE A 17 43.97 -27.61 -25.38
N PHE A 18 43.18 -27.86 -24.32
CA PHE A 18 43.63 -28.63 -23.16
C PHE A 18 43.43 -30.12 -23.43
N PRO A 19 44.44 -30.97 -23.12
CA PRO A 19 44.24 -32.40 -23.20
C PRO A 19 43.27 -32.85 -22.08
N ILE A 20 42.27 -33.64 -22.42
CA ILE A 20 41.39 -34.30 -21.47
C ILE A 20 42.18 -35.41 -20.82
N GLU A 21 42.69 -35.17 -19.59
CA GLU A 21 43.20 -36.25 -18.75
C GLU A 21 42.04 -37.08 -18.24
N GLY A 22 42.11 -38.39 -18.43
CA GLY A 22 41.07 -39.34 -18.08
C GLY A 22 40.76 -39.33 -16.60
N ILE A 23 39.43 -39.30 -16.31
CA ILE A 23 38.90 -39.47 -14.95
C ILE A 23 39.30 -40.86 -14.46
N PRO A 24 40.02 -40.98 -13.31
CA PRO A 24 40.29 -42.30 -12.76
C PRO A 24 39.01 -42.99 -12.34
N ALA A 25 38.83 -44.23 -12.74
CA ALA A 25 37.73 -45.06 -12.32
C ALA A 25 37.74 -45.18 -10.80
N VAL A 26 36.61 -44.73 -10.15
CA VAL A 26 36.41 -44.94 -8.72
C VAL A 26 36.25 -46.46 -8.48
N GLU A 27 37.24 -47.08 -7.89
CA GLU A 27 37.18 -48.44 -7.39
C GLU A 27 36.07 -48.51 -6.32
N LYS A 28 35.04 -49.31 -6.56
CA LYS A 28 34.01 -49.61 -5.56
C LYS A 28 34.66 -50.44 -4.43
N THR A 29 35.09 -49.75 -3.37
CA THR A 29 35.27 -50.46 -2.11
C THR A 29 33.90 -50.73 -1.51
N SER A 30 33.55 -52.02 -1.49
CA SER A 30 32.39 -52.52 -0.78
C SER A 30 32.70 -52.55 0.71
N ASP A 31 32.63 -51.42 1.38
CA ASP A 31 32.47 -51.38 2.83
C ASP A 31 31.01 -51.51 3.17
N SER A 32 30.62 -52.68 3.61
CA SER A 32 29.33 -52.97 4.22
C SER A 32 29.26 -52.36 5.63
N ASN A 33 29.23 -51.02 5.71
CA ASN A 33 28.69 -50.36 6.87
C ASN A 33 27.17 -50.22 6.64
N SER A 34 26.42 -50.92 7.46
CA SER A 34 24.98 -50.74 7.60
C SER A 34 24.70 -49.26 7.93
N VAL A 35 24.50 -48.47 6.91
CA VAL A 35 23.85 -47.17 7.05
C VAL A 35 22.48 -47.52 7.57
N SER A 36 22.20 -47.28 8.83
CA SER A 36 20.84 -47.20 9.36
C SER A 36 20.12 -46.26 8.43
N GLY A 37 19.23 -46.82 7.58
CA GLY A 37 18.56 -46.00 6.56
C GLY A 37 17.66 -45.02 7.24
N GLU A 38 18.18 -43.82 7.47
CA GLU A 38 17.32 -42.68 7.82
C GLU A 38 16.30 -42.48 6.69
N ILE A 39 15.04 -42.56 7.07
CA ILE A 39 13.94 -42.35 6.13
C ILE A 39 14.02 -40.90 5.69
N LEU A 40 14.11 -40.65 4.39
CA LEU A 40 14.14 -39.29 3.83
C LEU A 40 12.72 -38.69 3.84
N CYS A 41 12.60 -37.46 4.29
CA CYS A 41 11.37 -36.70 4.24
C CYS A 41 10.94 -36.49 2.78
N LEU A 42 9.70 -36.85 2.47
CA LEU A 42 9.09 -36.50 1.19
C LEU A 42 8.49 -35.09 1.25
N PRO A 43 8.59 -34.28 0.20
CA PRO A 43 7.90 -32.99 0.12
C PRO A 43 6.39 -33.18 0.31
N ASN A 44 5.75 -32.35 1.14
CA ASN A 44 4.30 -32.35 1.40
C ASN A 44 3.73 -33.56 2.17
N THR A 45 4.53 -34.27 2.93
CA THR A 45 3.99 -35.23 3.88
C THR A 45 3.61 -34.53 5.18
N ALA A 46 2.42 -33.97 5.24
CA ALA A 46 1.89 -33.18 6.35
C ALA A 46 1.73 -33.95 7.69
N ASN A 47 2.15 -35.22 7.76
CA ASN A 47 1.92 -36.09 8.92
C ASN A 47 3.19 -36.67 9.52
N PHE A 48 4.38 -36.27 9.06
CA PHE A 48 5.62 -36.77 9.65
C PHE A 48 6.28 -35.67 10.48
N SER A 49 6.49 -35.93 11.75
CA SER A 49 7.31 -35.07 12.60
C SER A 49 8.76 -35.07 12.06
N THR A 50 9.46 -33.95 12.19
CA THR A 50 10.88 -33.82 11.81
C THR A 50 11.79 -34.83 12.52
N HIS A 51 11.28 -35.60 13.48
CA HIS A 51 11.97 -36.68 14.18
C HIS A 51 11.89 -38.02 13.43
N ASP A 52 10.99 -38.15 12.47
CA ASP A 52 10.71 -39.44 11.82
C ASP A 52 11.44 -39.61 10.49
N CYS A 53 12.06 -38.56 9.97
CA CYS A 53 12.81 -38.63 8.69
C CYS A 53 13.94 -37.60 8.63
N ALA A 54 14.98 -37.90 7.83
CA ALA A 54 16.13 -37.03 7.61
C ALA A 54 15.83 -36.02 6.49
N ASN A 55 16.04 -34.74 6.78
CA ASN A 55 15.89 -33.65 5.83
C ASN A 55 17.20 -33.37 5.10
N LEU A 56 17.23 -33.45 3.79
CA LEU A 56 18.39 -33.17 2.96
C LEU A 56 18.14 -31.97 2.02
N GLY A 57 18.92 -30.88 2.23
CA GLY A 57 18.94 -29.73 1.33
C GLY A 57 17.57 -29.07 1.10
N PRO A 58 17.12 -28.88 -0.17
CA PRO A 58 15.85 -28.24 -0.47
C PRO A 58 14.63 -28.92 0.14
N SER A 59 14.66 -30.23 0.36
CA SER A 59 13.57 -30.95 1.00
C SER A 59 13.36 -30.57 2.46
N ALA A 60 14.43 -30.23 3.19
CA ALA A 60 14.33 -29.73 4.56
C ALA A 60 13.50 -28.45 4.64
N TYR A 61 13.75 -27.53 3.72
CA TYR A 61 13.02 -26.28 3.64
C TYR A 61 11.54 -26.51 3.30
N ILE A 62 11.28 -27.36 2.29
CA ILE A 62 9.90 -27.68 1.86
C ILE A 62 9.13 -28.41 2.98
N SER A 63 9.75 -29.36 3.68
CA SER A 63 9.14 -30.04 4.82
C SER A 63 8.78 -29.05 5.93
N ARG A 64 9.70 -28.17 6.28
CA ARG A 64 9.45 -27.15 7.29
C ARG A 64 8.35 -26.17 6.89
N MET A 65 8.25 -25.79 5.61
CA MET A 65 7.14 -25.03 5.10
C MET A 65 5.82 -25.78 5.28
N SER A 66 5.78 -27.05 4.90
CA SER A 66 4.58 -27.89 5.07
C SER A 66 4.14 -28.02 6.53
N ASP A 67 5.10 -28.19 7.45
CA ASP A 67 4.83 -28.27 8.90
C ASP A 67 4.24 -26.94 9.45
N LEU A 68 4.57 -25.82 8.83
CA LEU A 68 4.06 -24.49 9.14
C LEU A 68 2.76 -24.15 8.39
N GLY A 69 2.21 -25.08 7.59
CA GLY A 69 1.05 -24.81 6.75
C GLY A 69 1.31 -23.87 5.57
N ILE A 70 2.59 -23.66 5.21
CA ILE A 70 2.96 -22.74 4.14
C ILE A 70 2.87 -23.43 2.79
N SER A 71 2.02 -22.94 1.91
CA SER A 71 1.91 -23.41 0.53
C SER A 71 2.82 -22.60 -0.41
N PHE A 72 3.28 -23.26 -1.47
CA PHE A 72 4.09 -22.62 -2.52
C PHE A 72 3.25 -22.47 -3.81
N PRO A 73 3.36 -21.34 -4.54
CA PRO A 73 4.15 -20.15 -4.30
C PRO A 73 3.59 -19.27 -3.17
N PHE A 74 4.49 -18.52 -2.49
CA PHE A 74 4.12 -17.56 -1.44
C PHE A 74 3.23 -16.45 -2.00
N ARG A 75 1.98 -16.50 -1.72
CA ARG A 75 1.01 -15.45 -2.03
C ARG A 75 -0.15 -15.52 -1.04
N VAL A 76 -0.84 -14.41 -0.86
CA VAL A 76 -2.05 -14.39 -0.03
C VAL A 76 -3.09 -15.32 -0.65
N GLU A 77 -3.56 -16.25 0.16
CA GLU A 77 -4.54 -17.26 -0.26
C GLU A 77 -5.84 -16.59 -0.73
N ASN A 78 -6.36 -17.12 -1.85
CA ASN A 78 -7.65 -16.73 -2.42
C ASN A 78 -7.82 -15.24 -2.80
N GLY A 79 -6.76 -14.44 -2.67
CA GLY A 79 -6.79 -13.03 -3.02
C GLY A 79 -6.49 -12.80 -4.50
N THR A 80 -7.29 -11.94 -5.14
CA THR A 80 -7.08 -11.46 -6.51
C THR A 80 -6.95 -9.95 -6.53
N GLN A 81 -6.12 -9.41 -7.41
CA GLN A 81 -6.12 -7.95 -7.62
C GLN A 81 -7.41 -7.55 -8.31
N PRO A 82 -8.06 -6.45 -7.89
CA PRO A 82 -9.11 -5.83 -8.65
C PRO A 82 -8.68 -5.43 -10.07
N ASP A 83 -9.65 -5.17 -10.94
CA ASP A 83 -9.36 -4.71 -12.29
C ASP A 83 -8.59 -3.38 -12.27
N GLN A 84 -7.47 -3.31 -13.00
CA GLN A 84 -6.66 -2.09 -13.07
C GLN A 84 -7.41 -0.89 -13.67
N SER A 85 -8.47 -1.11 -14.44
CA SER A 85 -9.30 -0.02 -14.96
C SER A 85 -9.96 0.82 -13.85
N LEU A 86 -10.12 0.26 -12.64
CA LEU A 86 -10.62 0.99 -11.48
C LEU A 86 -9.68 2.12 -11.00
N THR A 87 -8.40 2.08 -11.38
CA THR A 87 -7.43 3.15 -11.06
C THR A 87 -7.59 4.39 -11.95
N TYR A 88 -8.41 4.28 -13.00
CA TYR A 88 -8.63 5.39 -13.92
C TYR A 88 -9.66 6.37 -13.36
N VAL A 89 -9.38 7.65 -13.51
CA VAL A 89 -10.29 8.77 -13.24
C VAL A 89 -10.34 9.68 -14.46
N ASP A 90 -11.48 10.30 -14.70
CA ASP A 90 -11.70 11.21 -15.85
C ASP A 90 -11.01 12.56 -15.69
N PHE A 91 -10.41 12.82 -14.51
CA PHE A 91 -9.78 14.08 -14.17
C PHE A 91 -8.26 14.04 -14.40
N ARG A 92 -7.71 15.18 -14.81
CA ARG A 92 -6.28 15.47 -14.80
C ARG A 92 -5.99 16.46 -13.69
N TYR A 93 -5.00 16.19 -12.87
CA TYR A 93 -4.75 16.96 -11.67
C TYR A 93 -3.41 17.71 -11.70
N GLY A 94 -3.36 18.82 -10.98
CA GLY A 94 -2.16 19.59 -10.76
C GLY A 94 -2.08 20.16 -9.34
N GLU A 95 -0.89 20.18 -8.78
CA GLU A 95 -0.58 20.86 -7.52
C GLU A 95 -0.32 22.34 -7.81
N VAL A 96 -0.98 23.23 -7.08
CA VAL A 96 -0.73 24.66 -7.16
C VAL A 96 0.55 24.98 -6.37
N THR A 97 1.56 25.49 -7.07
CA THR A 97 2.91 25.69 -6.52
C THR A 97 3.20 27.14 -6.15
N ARG A 98 2.29 28.07 -6.47
CA ARG A 98 2.45 29.49 -6.20
C ARG A 98 1.35 30.01 -5.27
N GLU A 99 1.73 30.75 -4.25
CA GLU A 99 0.77 31.46 -3.41
C GLU A 99 -0.06 32.45 -4.22
N ASN A 100 -1.35 32.56 -3.89
CA ASN A 100 -2.29 33.44 -4.57
C ASN A 100 -2.32 33.27 -6.10
N ALA A 101 -2.18 32.01 -6.58
CA ALA A 101 -2.21 31.68 -7.99
C ALA A 101 -3.50 32.18 -8.64
N LYS A 102 -3.38 32.80 -9.81
CA LYS A 102 -4.50 33.50 -10.45
C LYS A 102 -5.25 32.55 -11.39
N VAL A 103 -6.56 32.54 -11.27
CA VAL A 103 -7.48 31.97 -12.28
C VAL A 103 -8.06 33.15 -13.06
N TYR A 104 -7.81 33.16 -14.36
CA TYR A 104 -8.25 34.22 -15.27
C TYR A 104 -9.60 33.84 -15.91
N ALA A 105 -10.41 34.84 -16.28
CA ALA A 105 -11.74 34.63 -16.86
C ALA A 105 -11.71 33.92 -18.22
N SER A 106 -10.61 34.04 -18.96
CA SER A 106 -10.45 33.45 -20.28
C SER A 106 -8.97 33.14 -20.57
N LEU A 107 -8.71 32.35 -21.62
CA LEU A 107 -7.35 32.14 -22.14
C LEU A 107 -6.70 33.45 -22.56
N GLU A 108 -7.47 34.37 -23.17
CA GLU A 108 -6.96 35.67 -23.57
C GLU A 108 -6.54 36.50 -22.37
N ASP A 109 -7.30 36.48 -21.29
CA ASP A 109 -6.95 37.15 -20.03
C ASP A 109 -5.72 36.52 -19.38
N ALA A 110 -5.59 35.19 -19.42
CA ALA A 110 -4.41 34.50 -18.91
C ALA A 110 -3.13 34.89 -19.69
N ILE A 111 -3.24 35.08 -21.01
CA ILE A 111 -2.13 35.53 -21.87
C ILE A 111 -1.73 37.00 -21.56
N LYS A 112 -2.74 37.86 -21.38
CA LYS A 112 -2.53 39.33 -21.23
C LYS A 112 -2.40 39.79 -19.77
N ASN A 113 -2.51 38.89 -18.78
CA ASN A 113 -2.70 39.21 -17.36
C ASN A 113 -3.90 40.12 -17.10
N GLY A 114 -5.03 39.79 -17.76
CA GLY A 114 -6.28 40.53 -17.71
C GLY A 114 -7.13 40.20 -16.49
N GLU A 115 -8.44 39.95 -16.71
CA GLU A 115 -9.43 39.76 -15.64
C GLU A 115 -9.14 38.48 -14.83
N VAL A 116 -9.03 38.62 -13.49
CA VAL A 116 -8.85 37.52 -12.53
C VAL A 116 -10.17 37.25 -11.83
N VAL A 117 -10.73 36.05 -12.01
CA VAL A 117 -12.02 35.66 -11.43
C VAL A 117 -11.91 35.05 -10.04
N ARG A 118 -10.81 34.38 -9.75
CA ARG A 118 -10.50 33.89 -8.40
C ARG A 118 -8.98 33.71 -8.21
N ARG A 119 -8.60 33.45 -6.96
CA ARG A 119 -7.24 33.04 -6.61
C ARG A 119 -7.29 31.70 -5.88
N VAL A 120 -6.25 30.92 -6.07
CA VAL A 120 -6.04 29.66 -5.36
C VAL A 120 -4.83 29.86 -4.46
N ASP A 121 -5.03 29.64 -3.17
CA ASP A 121 -3.96 29.70 -2.19
C ASP A 121 -3.20 28.36 -2.18
N SER A 122 -1.90 28.44 -1.92
CA SER A 122 -1.02 27.33 -1.59
C SER A 122 -0.74 27.41 -0.07
N PRO A 123 -0.25 26.37 0.64
CA PRO A 123 0.67 25.36 0.10
C PRO A 123 0.07 24.01 -0.27
N TYR A 124 -1.14 23.67 0.12
CA TYR A 124 -1.68 22.34 -0.07
C TYR A 124 -2.96 22.36 -0.92
N SER A 125 -2.83 22.88 -2.16
CA SER A 125 -3.95 23.00 -3.08
C SER A 125 -3.73 22.18 -4.34
N PHE A 126 -4.69 21.31 -4.62
CA PHE A 126 -4.70 20.43 -5.78
C PHE A 126 -5.97 20.69 -6.57
N ILE A 127 -5.81 20.99 -7.86
CA ILE A 127 -6.90 21.32 -8.76
C ILE A 127 -6.98 20.34 -9.91
N SER A 128 -8.16 20.18 -10.47
CA SER A 128 -8.37 19.49 -11.73
C SER A 128 -8.31 20.47 -12.91
N TYR A 129 -7.88 19.96 -14.08
CA TYR A 129 -7.92 20.72 -15.32
C TYR A 129 -8.49 19.89 -16.46
N TYR A 130 -9.25 20.53 -17.32
CA TYR A 130 -10.07 19.90 -18.35
C TYR A 130 -9.44 20.01 -19.74
N ASP A 131 -8.70 21.11 -19.99
CA ASP A 131 -8.07 21.37 -21.25
C ASP A 131 -6.73 22.07 -21.10
N GLU A 132 -5.92 22.08 -22.17
CA GLU A 132 -4.67 22.80 -22.22
C GLU A 132 -4.50 23.55 -23.54
N ALA A 133 -3.87 24.70 -23.47
CA ALA A 133 -3.50 25.49 -24.64
C ALA A 133 -2.02 25.86 -24.61
N VAL A 134 -1.36 25.90 -25.76
CA VAL A 134 0.00 26.40 -25.92
C VAL A 134 -0.03 27.62 -26.87
N VAL A 135 0.34 28.78 -26.35
CA VAL A 135 0.37 30.03 -27.12
C VAL A 135 1.76 30.66 -26.94
N ASP A 136 2.44 30.94 -28.02
CA ASP A 136 3.81 31.50 -28.06
C ASP A 136 4.80 30.72 -27.16
N GLY A 137 4.69 29.39 -27.16
CA GLY A 137 5.53 28.49 -26.38
C GLY A 137 5.20 28.42 -24.89
N LYS A 138 4.20 29.18 -24.41
CA LYS A 138 3.72 29.13 -23.04
C LYS A 138 2.48 28.27 -22.96
N ARG A 139 2.41 27.45 -21.88
CA ARG A 139 1.29 26.53 -21.64
C ARG A 139 0.33 27.13 -20.61
N TYR A 140 -0.96 26.88 -20.83
CA TYR A 140 -2.07 27.28 -19.96
C TYR A 140 -2.99 26.09 -19.75
N TYR A 141 -3.62 26.02 -18.59
CA TYR A 141 -4.61 24.97 -18.25
C TYR A 141 -5.96 25.59 -17.99
N MET A 142 -6.99 24.99 -18.57
CA MET A 142 -8.37 25.33 -18.26
C MET A 142 -8.76 24.60 -16.96
N VAL A 143 -8.94 25.37 -15.91
CA VAL A 143 -9.41 24.93 -14.60
C VAL A 143 -10.79 25.50 -14.35
N ASP A 144 -11.65 24.79 -13.66
CA ASP A 144 -13.07 25.18 -13.55
C ASP A 144 -13.75 25.38 -14.91
N TYR A 145 -15.01 25.68 -14.92
CA TYR A 145 -15.86 25.90 -16.11
C TYR A 145 -15.48 27.15 -16.91
N GLY A 146 -14.26 27.18 -17.46
CA GLY A 146 -13.77 28.23 -18.34
C GLY A 146 -12.69 29.12 -17.76
N GLY A 147 -12.32 28.94 -16.49
CA GLY A 147 -11.19 29.66 -15.90
C GLY A 147 -9.86 29.11 -16.37
N TRP A 148 -8.84 29.96 -16.57
CA TRP A 148 -7.54 29.58 -17.08
C TRP A 148 -6.42 29.97 -16.11
N MET A 149 -5.45 29.08 -15.97
CA MET A 149 -4.22 29.30 -15.19
C MET A 149 -2.99 29.13 -16.05
N THR A 150 -1.91 29.81 -15.68
CA THR A 150 -0.61 29.60 -16.33
C THR A 150 0.02 28.30 -15.79
N ALA A 151 0.62 27.51 -16.69
CA ALA A 151 1.31 26.28 -16.29
C ALA A 151 2.50 26.51 -15.33
N ASN A 152 2.99 27.74 -15.21
CA ASN A 152 4.06 28.08 -14.24
C ASN A 152 3.59 28.05 -12.78
N ASP A 153 2.28 28.10 -12.56
CA ASP A 153 1.68 28.10 -11.23
C ASP A 153 1.18 26.70 -10.81
N ILE A 154 1.33 25.70 -11.70
CA ILE A 154 0.80 24.35 -11.53
C ILE A 154 1.88 23.31 -11.84
N SER A 155 2.16 22.43 -10.90
CA SER A 155 2.90 21.20 -11.12
C SER A 155 1.92 20.04 -11.46
N ARG A 156 2.03 19.46 -12.65
CA ARG A 156 1.16 18.35 -13.04
C ARG A 156 1.38 17.13 -12.14
N ILE A 157 0.32 16.59 -11.62
CA ILE A 157 0.34 15.28 -10.99
C ILE A 157 0.34 14.23 -12.09
N GLY A 158 1.21 13.23 -11.95
CA GLY A 158 1.24 12.06 -12.84
C GLY A 158 0.03 11.14 -12.60
N THR A 159 0.16 9.90 -13.03
CA THR A 159 -0.84 8.88 -12.74
C THR A 159 -0.99 8.70 -11.22
N PRO A 160 -2.22 8.68 -10.67
CA PRO A 160 -2.44 8.31 -9.29
C PRO A 160 -1.80 6.96 -8.93
N SER A 161 -1.69 6.68 -7.64
CA SER A 161 -1.13 5.41 -7.18
C SER A 161 -1.76 4.21 -7.90
N LEU A 162 -0.92 3.31 -8.42
CA LEU A 162 -1.34 2.04 -8.99
C LEU A 162 -1.42 0.92 -7.94
N PHE A 163 -1.18 1.24 -6.68
CA PHE A 163 -1.38 0.29 -5.60
C PHE A 163 -2.83 -0.20 -5.58
N GLN A 164 -3.00 -1.51 -5.43
CA GLN A 164 -4.30 -2.16 -5.27
C GLN A 164 -4.24 -3.17 -4.15
N GLY A 165 -5.29 -3.17 -3.33
CA GLY A 165 -5.56 -4.20 -2.35
C GLY A 165 -5.92 -5.54 -2.97
N ARG A 166 -6.61 -6.38 -2.21
CA ARG A 166 -7.02 -7.71 -2.62
C ARG A 166 -8.51 -7.92 -2.43
N ALA A 167 -9.16 -8.46 -3.47
CA ALA A 167 -10.50 -9.01 -3.38
C ALA A 167 -10.43 -10.51 -3.11
N PHE A 168 -11.36 -11.01 -2.29
CA PHE A 168 -11.38 -12.39 -1.81
C PHE A 168 -12.70 -13.07 -2.16
N THR A 169 -12.63 -14.34 -2.55
CA THR A 169 -13.80 -15.22 -2.71
C THR A 169 -14.07 -16.02 -1.45
N HIS A 170 -13.07 -16.18 -0.60
CA HIS A 170 -13.13 -16.84 0.70
C HIS A 170 -12.20 -16.12 1.66
N THR A 171 -12.58 -16.02 2.93
CA THR A 171 -11.73 -15.46 3.97
C THR A 171 -10.43 -16.26 4.09
N PRO A 172 -9.25 -15.64 3.99
CA PRO A 172 -7.97 -16.30 4.20
C PRO A 172 -7.89 -16.91 5.62
N GLU A 173 -7.18 -18.02 5.75
CA GLU A 173 -6.95 -18.67 7.05
C GLU A 173 -5.88 -17.93 7.87
N HIS A 174 -4.89 -17.38 7.19
CA HIS A 174 -3.78 -16.65 7.80
C HIS A 174 -3.95 -15.13 7.70
N SER A 175 -3.37 -14.44 8.66
CA SER A 175 -3.15 -13.00 8.55
C SER A 175 -2.20 -12.69 7.39
N PHE A 176 -2.33 -11.50 6.82
CA PHE A 176 -1.50 -11.03 5.71
C PHE A 176 -1.34 -9.52 5.79
N GLY A 177 -0.55 -8.96 4.88
CA GLY A 177 -0.42 -7.50 4.81
C GLY A 177 0.51 -7.06 3.70
N TRP A 178 0.78 -5.78 3.69
CA TRP A 178 1.66 -5.13 2.72
C TRP A 178 2.77 -4.37 3.42
N ILE A 179 3.96 -4.44 2.88
CA ILE A 179 5.11 -3.68 3.37
C ILE A 179 4.86 -2.19 3.14
N ALA A 180 4.76 -1.43 4.23
CA ALA A 180 4.62 0.03 4.17
C ALA A 180 5.98 0.73 4.00
N PHE A 181 7.06 0.16 4.57
CA PHE A 181 8.42 0.64 4.37
C PHE A 181 9.37 -0.52 4.09
N PRO A 182 10.28 -0.36 3.12
CA PRO A 182 11.25 -1.40 2.79
C PRO A 182 12.02 -1.89 4.01
N THR A 183 12.22 -3.20 4.09
CA THR A 183 12.91 -3.84 5.20
C THR A 183 13.62 -5.10 4.73
N GLU A 184 14.62 -5.53 5.45
CA GLU A 184 15.27 -6.83 5.27
C GLU A 184 14.73 -7.83 6.30
N THR A 185 14.52 -9.07 5.90
CA THR A 185 14.05 -10.12 6.80
C THR A 185 15.18 -10.62 7.70
N LYS A 186 14.81 -11.09 8.91
CA LYS A 186 15.72 -11.68 9.89
C LYS A 186 15.39 -13.16 10.11
N ARG A 187 16.40 -13.94 10.54
CA ARG A 187 16.22 -15.38 10.84
C ARG A 187 15.48 -15.59 12.15
N SER A 188 15.62 -14.68 13.08
CA SER A 188 14.94 -14.68 14.38
C SER A 188 14.38 -13.31 14.74
N PRO A 189 13.31 -13.24 15.56
CA PRO A 189 12.76 -11.98 16.01
C PRO A 189 13.70 -11.27 16.99
N GLY A 190 13.71 -9.94 16.96
CA GLY A 190 14.50 -9.07 17.83
C GLY A 190 15.58 -8.27 17.10
N PHE A 191 15.90 -7.06 17.61
CA PHE A 191 16.92 -6.19 17.03
C PHE A 191 18.33 -6.45 17.56
N GLY A 192 18.46 -7.14 18.69
CA GLY A 192 19.73 -7.40 19.34
C GLY A 192 20.67 -8.40 18.64
N ILE A 193 20.17 -9.10 17.63
CA ILE A 193 20.92 -10.13 16.89
C ILE A 193 21.05 -9.67 15.44
N ASP A 194 22.30 -9.66 14.95
CA ASP A 194 22.59 -9.35 13.53
C ASP A 194 22.54 -10.65 12.70
N ASP A 195 21.35 -11.09 12.38
CA ASP A 195 21.05 -12.36 11.70
C ASP A 195 20.15 -12.18 10.47
N TYR A 196 20.37 -11.13 9.71
CA TYR A 196 19.63 -10.88 8.49
C TYR A 196 19.74 -12.03 7.48
N THR A 197 18.66 -12.24 6.72
CA THR A 197 18.61 -13.33 5.75
C THR A 197 19.20 -12.97 4.40
N GLY A 198 19.34 -11.68 4.10
CA GLY A 198 19.70 -11.12 2.80
C GLY A 198 18.50 -10.94 1.86
N ARG A 199 17.26 -11.24 2.32
CA ARG A 199 16.05 -11.00 1.55
C ARG A 199 15.49 -9.64 1.88
N GLU A 200 15.46 -8.76 0.88
CA GLU A 200 14.81 -7.47 0.97
C GLU A 200 13.33 -7.55 0.59
N LEU A 201 12.49 -6.80 1.29
CA LEU A 201 11.08 -6.59 1.00
C LEU A 201 10.87 -5.14 0.61
N TYR A 202 10.07 -4.92 -0.42
CA TYR A 202 9.86 -3.62 -1.01
C TYR A 202 8.48 -3.04 -0.67
N HIS A 203 8.36 -1.74 -0.80
CA HIS A 203 7.10 -1.01 -0.60
C HIS A 203 5.94 -1.66 -1.39
N TYR A 204 4.83 -1.90 -0.72
CA TYR A 204 3.63 -2.58 -1.20
C TYR A 204 3.80 -4.07 -1.54
N GLN A 205 4.95 -4.65 -1.26
CA GLN A 205 5.08 -6.10 -1.38
C GLN A 205 4.16 -6.79 -0.38
N GLU A 206 3.39 -7.74 -0.88
CA GLU A 206 2.45 -8.53 -0.11
C GLU A 206 3.15 -9.67 0.61
N VAL A 207 2.76 -9.91 1.85
CA VAL A 207 3.28 -11.02 2.67
C VAL A 207 2.14 -11.69 3.44
N GLN A 208 2.26 -13.00 3.63
CA GLN A 208 1.39 -13.78 4.52
C GLN A 208 2.10 -13.99 5.85
N ILE A 209 1.34 -13.97 6.94
CA ILE A 209 1.87 -14.06 8.31
C ILE A 209 1.44 -15.40 8.90
N TYR A 210 2.39 -16.24 9.25
CA TYR A 210 2.17 -17.58 9.77
C TYR A 210 2.28 -17.68 11.29
N SER A 211 3.03 -16.76 11.91
CA SER A 211 3.17 -16.68 13.36
C SER A 211 3.48 -15.25 13.81
N THR A 212 3.11 -14.94 15.02
CA THR A 212 3.37 -13.65 15.68
C THR A 212 4.02 -13.90 17.02
N THR A 213 5.05 -13.13 17.36
CA THR A 213 5.67 -13.13 18.68
C THR A 213 6.06 -11.71 19.08
N GLU A 214 6.17 -11.46 20.36
CA GLU A 214 6.62 -10.17 20.88
C GLU A 214 8.03 -10.29 21.44
N VAL A 215 8.91 -9.36 21.05
CA VAL A 215 10.27 -9.22 21.59
C VAL A 215 10.52 -7.74 21.87
N ASP A 216 10.90 -7.43 23.10
CA ASP A 216 11.18 -6.07 23.59
C ASP A 216 10.03 -5.06 23.32
N GLY A 217 8.76 -5.52 23.47
CA GLY A 217 7.56 -4.70 23.27
C GLY A 217 7.24 -4.41 21.79
N ILE A 218 7.84 -5.14 20.85
CA ILE A 218 7.58 -5.05 19.41
C ILE A 218 7.05 -6.38 18.91
N GLU A 219 5.95 -6.36 18.17
CA GLU A 219 5.44 -7.53 17.48
C GLU A 219 6.34 -7.88 16.29
N TRP A 220 6.61 -9.16 16.13
CA TRP A 220 7.37 -9.74 15.03
C TRP A 220 6.52 -10.76 14.30
N TYR A 221 6.57 -10.72 12.99
CA TYR A 221 5.76 -11.55 12.11
C TYR A 221 6.64 -12.51 11.33
N MET A 222 6.37 -13.81 11.48
CA MET A 222 6.97 -14.84 10.64
C MET A 222 6.25 -14.89 9.30
N ILE A 223 6.95 -14.59 8.23
CA ILE A 223 6.43 -14.56 6.86
C ILE A 223 6.95 -15.73 5.99
N GLY A 224 7.79 -16.55 6.56
CA GLY A 224 8.36 -17.76 5.98
C GLY A 224 9.25 -18.47 6.99
N PRO A 225 9.75 -19.68 6.68
CA PRO A 225 10.69 -20.39 7.53
C PRO A 225 11.97 -19.57 7.74
N ASP A 226 12.29 -19.24 9.01
CA ASP A 226 13.41 -18.36 9.37
C ASP A 226 13.37 -16.97 8.71
N GLU A 227 12.18 -16.45 8.46
CA GLU A 227 12.00 -15.12 7.91
C GLU A 227 11.02 -14.34 8.75
N TRP A 228 11.55 -13.37 9.48
CA TRP A 228 10.82 -12.51 10.40
C TRP A 228 10.97 -11.06 10.01
N ILE A 229 9.88 -10.29 10.20
CA ILE A 229 9.86 -8.84 10.08
C ILE A 229 9.21 -8.21 11.32
N PRO A 230 9.67 -7.04 11.79
CA PRO A 230 9.02 -6.32 12.87
C PRO A 230 7.75 -5.61 12.37
N GLU A 231 6.80 -5.35 13.27
CA GLU A 231 5.67 -4.47 12.96
C GLU A 231 6.12 -3.03 12.69
N LYS A 232 7.14 -2.59 13.42
CA LYS A 232 7.74 -1.25 13.32
C LYS A 232 9.24 -1.28 13.63
N LYS A 233 9.95 -0.27 13.12
CA LYS A 233 11.32 0.03 13.47
C LYS A 233 11.40 1.49 13.90
N GLU A 234 11.74 1.73 15.17
CA GLU A 234 11.62 3.03 15.80
C GLU A 234 10.17 3.54 15.73
N TRP A 235 9.93 4.68 15.09
CA TRP A 235 8.60 5.26 14.87
C TRP A 235 7.97 4.81 13.54
N GLN A 236 8.72 4.11 12.69
CA GLN A 236 8.33 3.77 11.32
C GLN A 236 7.64 2.40 11.26
N ARG A 237 6.38 2.38 10.86
CA ARG A 237 5.64 1.14 10.64
C ARG A 237 6.18 0.42 9.41
N ILE A 238 6.50 -0.86 9.57
CA ILE A 238 7.07 -1.68 8.48
C ILE A 238 5.96 -2.34 7.64
N ILE A 239 4.87 -2.74 8.27
CA ILE A 239 3.80 -3.48 7.61
C ILE A 239 2.43 -2.99 8.05
N GLY A 240 1.48 -2.90 7.12
CA GLY A 240 0.06 -2.84 7.41
C GLY A 240 -0.53 -4.23 7.38
N ARG A 241 -0.99 -4.71 8.54
CA ARG A 241 -1.48 -6.07 8.74
C ARG A 241 -2.99 -6.15 8.71
N VAL A 242 -3.52 -7.17 8.05
CA VAL A 242 -4.93 -7.56 8.11
C VAL A 242 -5.05 -8.88 8.86
N ILE A 243 -5.87 -8.89 9.90
CA ILE A 243 -6.24 -10.10 10.65
C ILE A 243 -7.68 -10.43 10.27
N PRO A 244 -7.94 -11.47 9.47
CA PRO A 244 -9.29 -11.81 9.09
C PRO A 244 -10.17 -12.11 10.30
N SER A 245 -11.32 -11.44 10.39
CA SER A 245 -12.32 -11.67 11.45
C SER A 245 -13.55 -12.36 10.85
N LYS A 246 -14.25 -13.12 11.69
CA LYS A 246 -15.53 -13.75 11.31
C LYS A 246 -16.70 -13.17 12.12
N THR A 247 -16.40 -12.33 13.09
CA THR A 247 -17.39 -11.78 14.01
C THR A 247 -17.60 -10.31 13.72
N PRO A 248 -18.82 -9.89 13.35
CA PRO A 248 -19.12 -8.49 13.16
C PRO A 248 -18.97 -7.72 14.50
N PRO A 249 -18.58 -6.43 14.45
CA PRO A 249 -18.59 -5.55 15.60
C PRO A 249 -20.02 -5.45 16.21
N GLU A 250 -20.08 -5.21 17.52
CA GLU A 250 -21.35 -4.98 18.20
C GLU A 250 -22.09 -3.80 17.57
N GLY A 251 -23.37 -3.98 17.25
CA GLY A 251 -24.23 -2.98 16.58
C GLY A 251 -24.32 -3.14 15.08
N VAL A 252 -23.50 -3.93 14.43
CA VAL A 252 -23.64 -4.27 13.01
C VAL A 252 -24.76 -5.30 12.83
N ASP A 253 -25.85 -4.90 12.22
CA ASP A 253 -27.09 -5.68 12.13
C ASP A 253 -27.37 -6.29 10.74
N ASN A 254 -26.71 -5.80 9.69
CA ASN A 254 -26.91 -6.26 8.31
C ASN A 254 -25.83 -7.25 7.83
N GLY A 255 -24.84 -7.57 8.66
CA GLY A 255 -23.72 -8.45 8.31
C GLY A 255 -22.73 -7.86 7.31
N ARG A 256 -22.84 -6.57 7.01
CA ARG A 256 -21.96 -5.83 6.09
C ARG A 256 -21.24 -4.72 6.84
N TRP A 257 -19.91 -4.72 6.82
CA TRP A 257 -19.14 -3.64 7.44
C TRP A 257 -17.78 -3.44 6.80
N ILE A 258 -17.31 -2.23 6.94
CA ILE A 258 -15.97 -1.78 6.58
C ILE A 258 -15.22 -1.60 7.90
N GLU A 259 -14.20 -2.39 8.15
CA GLU A 259 -13.33 -2.28 9.31
C GLU A 259 -12.12 -1.42 8.96
N VAL A 260 -11.93 -0.33 9.69
CA VAL A 260 -10.79 0.58 9.56
C VAL A 260 -9.90 0.41 10.79
N ASN A 261 -8.74 -0.21 10.61
CA ASN A 261 -7.75 -0.43 11.65
C ASN A 261 -6.70 0.70 11.63
N LEU A 262 -6.75 1.57 12.63
CA LEU A 262 -5.87 2.73 12.73
C LEU A 262 -4.43 2.37 13.11
N LYS A 263 -4.25 1.28 13.89
CA LYS A 263 -2.90 0.77 14.22
C LYS A 263 -2.21 0.27 12.95
N ASP A 264 -2.86 -0.60 12.21
CA ASP A 264 -2.27 -1.27 11.06
C ASP A 264 -2.41 -0.49 9.75
N GLN A 265 -3.16 0.62 9.75
CA GLN A 265 -3.43 1.45 8.58
C GLN A 265 -4.03 0.63 7.43
N THR A 266 -5.05 -0.15 7.73
CA THR A 266 -5.72 -1.04 6.79
C THR A 266 -7.24 -0.88 6.81
N ILE A 267 -7.87 -1.22 5.70
CA ILE A 267 -9.29 -1.52 5.61
C ILE A 267 -9.45 -3.02 5.35
N ALA A 268 -10.45 -3.62 6.02
CA ALA A 268 -10.97 -4.94 5.75
C ALA A 268 -12.48 -4.85 5.57
N VAL A 269 -13.00 -5.37 4.46
CA VAL A 269 -14.41 -5.29 4.07
C VAL A 269 -15.06 -6.65 4.19
N TYR A 270 -16.17 -6.70 4.90
CA TYR A 270 -16.86 -7.96 5.21
C TYR A 270 -18.29 -7.97 4.67
N ASP A 271 -18.68 -9.11 4.11
CA ASP A 271 -20.04 -9.42 3.71
C ASP A 271 -20.45 -10.78 4.28
N GLN A 272 -21.49 -10.80 5.11
CA GLN A 272 -22.00 -11.98 5.82
C GLN A 272 -20.90 -12.78 6.55
N GLY A 273 -19.99 -12.07 7.22
CA GLY A 273 -18.89 -12.67 7.97
C GLY A 273 -17.73 -13.20 7.12
N GLN A 274 -17.74 -12.91 5.82
CA GLN A 274 -16.61 -13.22 4.92
C GLN A 274 -15.84 -11.95 4.58
N LEU A 275 -14.52 -12.02 4.67
CA LEU A 275 -13.65 -10.98 4.14
C LEU A 275 -13.73 -10.99 2.61
N VAL A 276 -14.23 -9.89 2.01
CA VAL A 276 -14.38 -9.77 0.56
C VAL A 276 -13.35 -8.84 -0.07
N PHE A 277 -12.76 -7.93 0.72
CA PHE A 277 -11.72 -7.04 0.24
C PHE A 277 -10.84 -6.54 1.40
N ALA A 278 -9.59 -6.23 1.11
CA ALA A 278 -8.71 -5.53 2.06
C ALA A 278 -7.68 -4.67 1.31
N THR A 279 -7.26 -3.57 1.95
CA THR A 279 -6.27 -2.65 1.39
C THR A 279 -5.54 -1.86 2.46
N LEU A 280 -4.44 -1.18 2.08
CA LEU A 280 -3.79 -0.15 2.89
C LEU A 280 -4.53 1.19 2.77
N ILE A 281 -4.47 1.96 3.84
CA ILE A 281 -5.02 3.31 3.92
C ILE A 281 -4.00 4.32 4.42
N ALA A 282 -4.37 5.59 4.40
CA ALA A 282 -3.74 6.63 5.19
C ALA A 282 -4.83 7.37 5.98
N SER A 283 -4.87 7.14 7.29
CA SER A 283 -5.81 7.81 8.20
C SER A 283 -5.32 9.17 8.65
N GLY A 284 -6.06 9.82 9.54
CA GLY A 284 -5.67 11.10 10.15
C GLY A 284 -4.38 11.01 10.93
N ILE A 285 -3.51 12.02 10.74
CA ILE A 285 -2.28 12.19 11.51
C ILE A 285 -2.57 13.06 12.74
N GLU A 286 -1.80 12.89 13.83
CA GLU A 286 -1.87 13.78 15.01
C GLU A 286 -1.66 15.26 14.62
N PRO A 287 -2.50 16.19 15.10
CA PRO A 287 -3.65 16.04 16.00
C PRO A 287 -4.99 15.80 15.28
N PHE A 288 -5.01 15.52 13.99
CA PHE A 288 -6.19 15.39 13.14
C PHE A 288 -6.64 13.94 12.99
N TRP A 289 -6.71 13.21 14.10
CA TRP A 289 -7.04 11.77 14.08
C TRP A 289 -8.36 11.44 13.39
N THR A 290 -8.39 10.28 12.74
CA THR A 290 -9.65 9.63 12.35
C THR A 290 -10.35 9.13 13.61
N ARG A 291 -11.62 9.49 13.81
CA ARG A 291 -12.36 9.19 15.03
C ARG A 291 -12.72 7.71 15.15
N PRO A 292 -12.33 6.99 16.21
CA PRO A 292 -12.82 5.65 16.50
C PRO A 292 -14.33 5.65 16.78
N GLY A 293 -15.01 4.58 16.37
CA GLY A 293 -16.44 4.40 16.59
C GLY A 293 -17.11 3.52 15.55
N LEU A 294 -18.39 3.32 15.72
CA LEU A 294 -19.25 2.65 14.75
C LEU A 294 -20.16 3.67 14.09
N PHE A 295 -20.08 3.75 12.77
CA PHE A 295 -20.78 4.73 11.94
C PHE A 295 -21.49 4.06 10.78
N GLN A 296 -22.29 4.84 10.05
CA GLN A 296 -22.88 4.41 8.78
C GLN A 296 -22.55 5.41 7.67
N ILE A 297 -22.31 4.91 6.46
CA ILE A 297 -22.22 5.77 5.28
C ILE A 297 -23.55 6.48 5.10
N TYR A 298 -23.55 7.81 5.13
CA TYR A 298 -24.77 8.59 4.99
C TYR A 298 -24.87 9.33 3.65
N GLN A 299 -23.75 9.42 2.91
CA GLN A 299 -23.71 10.07 1.60
C GLN A 299 -22.59 9.51 0.75
N LYS A 300 -22.87 9.30 -0.53
CA LYS A 300 -21.87 8.89 -1.54
C LYS A 300 -21.86 9.88 -2.70
N LEU A 301 -20.68 10.29 -3.12
CA LEU A 301 -20.45 11.20 -4.23
C LEU A 301 -19.36 10.66 -5.16
N ASP A 302 -19.61 10.66 -6.47
CA ASP A 302 -18.61 10.22 -7.46
C ASP A 302 -17.35 11.07 -7.39
N SER A 303 -17.52 12.37 -7.19
CA SER A 303 -16.44 13.31 -6.85
C SER A 303 -16.99 14.49 -6.03
N THR A 304 -16.13 15.10 -5.24
CA THR A 304 -16.46 16.31 -4.46
C THR A 304 -15.21 17.11 -4.15
N PRO A 305 -15.26 18.44 -4.10
CA PRO A 305 -14.14 19.21 -3.57
C PRO A 305 -14.07 19.06 -2.05
N MET A 306 -12.84 18.94 -1.52
CA MET A 306 -12.58 18.94 -0.09
C MET A 306 -11.70 20.12 0.28
N ARG A 307 -12.03 20.79 1.39
CA ARG A 307 -11.26 21.93 1.90
C ARG A 307 -11.40 22.03 3.40
N GLY A 308 -10.33 22.41 4.05
CA GLY A 308 -10.36 22.58 5.50
C GLY A 308 -9.17 23.40 5.99
N ALA A 309 -9.26 23.75 7.24
CA ALA A 309 -8.18 24.27 8.07
C ALA A 309 -8.60 24.08 9.52
N PHE A 310 -7.71 23.58 10.34
CA PHE A 310 -7.95 23.38 11.78
C PHE A 310 -7.32 24.48 12.61
N GLU A 311 -6.17 25.01 12.17
CA GLU A 311 -5.53 26.11 12.83
C GLU A 311 -6.29 27.42 12.57
N ALA A 312 -6.42 28.24 13.62
CA ALA A 312 -7.15 29.50 13.56
C ALA A 312 -6.55 30.49 12.54
N ASP A 313 -5.25 30.42 12.31
CA ASP A 313 -4.53 31.21 11.31
C ASP A 313 -4.54 30.58 9.92
N ARG A 314 -5.19 29.38 9.76
CA ARG A 314 -5.29 28.61 8.53
C ARG A 314 -3.95 28.21 7.92
N SER A 315 -2.89 28.09 8.71
CA SER A 315 -1.56 27.70 8.24
C SER A 315 -1.53 26.25 7.69
N ASP A 316 -2.49 25.43 8.10
CA ASP A 316 -2.74 24.05 7.66
C ASP A 316 -3.84 23.93 6.58
N ALA A 317 -4.27 25.06 6.00
CA ALA A 317 -5.36 25.05 5.01
C ALA A 317 -5.02 24.19 3.80
N TYR A 318 -6.00 23.40 3.34
CA TYR A 318 -5.90 22.63 2.12
C TYR A 318 -7.13 22.81 1.23
N TYR A 319 -6.95 22.56 -0.06
CA TYR A 319 -8.00 22.56 -1.08
C TYR A 319 -7.74 21.44 -2.10
N LEU A 320 -8.68 20.51 -2.22
CA LEU A 320 -8.59 19.35 -3.10
C LEU A 320 -9.81 19.35 -4.01
N GLU A 321 -9.62 19.55 -5.31
CA GLU A 321 -10.72 19.46 -6.30
C GLU A 321 -10.95 18.02 -6.70
N ASP A 322 -12.22 17.71 -7.04
CA ASP A 322 -12.66 16.44 -7.61
C ASP A 322 -12.10 15.21 -6.90
N VAL A 323 -12.19 15.18 -5.57
CA VAL A 323 -11.80 14.02 -4.77
C VAL A 323 -12.72 12.85 -5.11
N PRO A 324 -12.20 11.76 -5.72
CA PRO A 324 -13.05 10.72 -6.28
C PRO A 324 -13.54 9.72 -5.24
N TRP A 325 -14.70 9.14 -5.51
CA TRP A 325 -15.29 8.00 -4.79
C TRP A 325 -15.47 8.25 -3.31
N THR A 326 -16.05 9.41 -2.98
CA THR A 326 -16.19 9.90 -1.61
C THR A 326 -17.44 9.30 -0.94
N MET A 327 -17.23 8.73 0.26
CA MET A 327 -18.26 8.15 1.11
C MET A 327 -18.16 8.75 2.51
N TYR A 328 -19.05 9.69 2.83
CA TYR A 328 -19.11 10.32 4.16
C TYR A 328 -19.75 9.41 5.18
N TYR A 329 -19.13 9.27 6.37
CA TYR A 329 -19.63 8.41 7.46
C TYR A 329 -19.67 9.07 8.83
N ASP A 330 -18.87 10.11 9.07
CA ASP A 330 -18.83 10.85 10.35
C ASP A 330 -18.61 12.34 10.11
N LYS A 331 -19.68 13.12 10.10
CA LYS A 331 -19.66 14.55 9.76
C LYS A 331 -18.91 14.76 8.43
N ALA A 332 -17.81 15.55 8.43
CA ALA A 332 -17.01 15.76 7.24
C ALA A 332 -15.88 14.71 7.04
N ARG A 333 -15.87 13.61 7.80
CA ARG A 333 -14.94 12.50 7.58
C ARG A 333 -15.49 11.52 6.56
N ALA A 334 -14.64 11.14 5.61
CA ALA A 334 -15.02 10.26 4.52
C ALA A 334 -13.95 9.19 4.24
N LEU A 335 -14.40 8.10 3.61
CA LEU A 335 -13.57 7.17 2.86
C LEU A 335 -13.50 7.68 1.42
N HIS A 336 -12.32 7.83 0.82
CA HIS A 336 -12.21 8.37 -0.54
C HIS A 336 -10.88 8.04 -1.22
N GLY A 337 -10.81 8.23 -2.53
CA GLY A 337 -9.58 8.09 -3.30
C GLY A 337 -8.67 9.31 -3.14
N ALA A 338 -7.38 9.06 -2.91
CA ALA A 338 -6.37 10.11 -2.85
C ALA A 338 -5.49 10.05 -4.10
N TYR A 339 -5.60 11.06 -4.96
CA TYR A 339 -4.79 11.17 -6.18
C TYR A 339 -3.48 11.93 -5.96
N TRP A 340 -3.32 12.65 -4.85
CA TRP A 340 -2.20 13.56 -4.56
C TRP A 340 -1.04 12.91 -3.81
N HIS A 341 -1.15 11.67 -3.39
CA HIS A 341 -0.06 10.95 -2.75
C HIS A 341 -0.10 9.45 -3.03
N ASN A 342 1.03 8.80 -2.78
CA ASN A 342 1.21 7.35 -2.84
C ASN A 342 1.80 6.81 -1.52
N GLY A 343 1.33 7.29 -0.37
CA GLY A 343 1.85 6.92 0.94
C GLY A 343 0.78 6.25 1.78
N PHE A 344 0.33 5.05 1.36
CA PHE A 344 -0.59 4.23 2.14
C PHE A 344 0.19 3.31 3.10
N GLY A 345 -0.44 2.97 4.23
CA GLY A 345 0.18 2.24 5.33
C GLY A 345 0.70 3.14 6.46
N VAL A 346 0.53 4.48 6.35
CA VAL A 346 0.90 5.44 7.39
C VAL A 346 -0.12 6.58 7.47
N PRO A 347 -0.40 7.13 8.69
CA PRO A 347 -1.29 8.28 8.85
C PRO A 347 -0.74 9.53 8.12
N ARG A 348 -1.62 10.29 7.44
CA ARG A 348 -1.25 11.56 6.81
C ARG A 348 -2.41 12.50 6.44
N SER A 349 -3.65 12.13 6.71
CA SER A 349 -4.81 12.96 6.39
C SER A 349 -5.20 13.87 7.57
N HIS A 350 -6.19 14.72 7.33
CA HIS A 350 -6.82 15.56 8.35
C HIS A 350 -8.09 14.90 8.95
N GLY A 351 -8.10 13.56 9.01
CA GLY A 351 -9.18 12.78 9.64
C GLY A 351 -9.96 11.88 8.70
N CYS A 352 -9.90 12.12 7.38
CA CYS A 352 -10.44 11.21 6.38
C CYS A 352 -9.61 9.91 6.28
N VAL A 353 -10.17 8.90 5.65
CA VAL A 353 -9.51 7.64 5.34
C VAL A 353 -9.19 7.62 3.84
N ASN A 354 -7.93 7.87 3.53
CA ASN A 354 -7.43 7.93 2.16
C ASN A 354 -7.08 6.52 1.67
N MET A 355 -7.54 6.18 0.48
CA MET A 355 -7.22 4.95 -0.26
C MET A 355 -6.58 5.27 -1.61
N SER A 356 -5.95 4.29 -2.26
CA SER A 356 -5.66 4.43 -3.68
C SER A 356 -6.98 4.66 -4.44
N VAL A 357 -6.90 5.34 -5.58
CA VAL A 357 -8.10 5.66 -6.36
C VAL A 357 -8.83 4.39 -6.80
N GLY A 358 -8.09 3.35 -7.18
CA GLY A 358 -8.66 2.06 -7.58
C GLY A 358 -9.37 1.33 -6.44
N ASP A 359 -8.80 1.35 -5.24
CA ASP A 359 -9.39 0.71 -4.06
C ASP A 359 -10.61 1.48 -3.57
N ALA A 360 -10.56 2.81 -3.62
CA ALA A 360 -11.69 3.65 -3.31
C ALA A 360 -12.86 3.42 -4.28
N ARG A 361 -12.58 3.25 -5.58
CA ARG A 361 -13.58 2.88 -6.59
C ARG A 361 -14.19 1.53 -6.29
N TRP A 362 -13.35 0.52 -6.01
CA TRP A 362 -13.85 -0.81 -5.66
C TRP A 362 -14.80 -0.75 -4.46
N LEU A 363 -14.38 -0.05 -3.39
CA LEU A 363 -15.19 0.10 -2.19
C LEU A 363 -16.46 0.90 -2.43
N TYR A 364 -16.38 1.96 -3.23
CA TYR A 364 -17.52 2.77 -3.63
C TYR A 364 -18.56 1.95 -4.39
N ASP A 365 -18.15 1.10 -5.31
CA ASP A 365 -19.05 0.24 -6.08
C ASP A 365 -19.69 -0.86 -5.21
N TRP A 366 -18.96 -1.35 -4.19
CA TRP A 366 -19.45 -2.35 -3.25
C TRP A 366 -20.37 -1.76 -2.17
N ALA A 367 -20.00 -0.63 -1.55
CA ALA A 367 -20.69 -0.07 -0.40
C ALA A 367 -21.97 0.69 -0.80
N GLY A 368 -23.00 0.62 0.05
CA GLY A 368 -24.22 1.41 -0.02
C GLY A 368 -24.31 2.43 1.11
N GLU A 369 -25.18 3.44 0.95
CA GLU A 369 -25.61 4.25 2.09
C GLU A 369 -26.33 3.35 3.12
N GLY A 370 -25.97 3.51 4.39
CA GLY A 370 -26.41 2.64 5.49
C GLY A 370 -25.45 1.48 5.81
N ASP A 371 -24.46 1.19 4.97
CA ASP A 371 -23.43 0.19 5.32
C ASP A 371 -22.53 0.72 6.46
N TRP A 372 -22.12 -0.19 7.32
CA TRP A 372 -21.39 0.13 8.54
C TRP A 372 -19.92 0.39 8.30
N VAL A 373 -19.38 1.40 9.00
CA VAL A 373 -17.95 1.72 9.09
C VAL A 373 -17.53 1.63 10.54
N TYR A 374 -16.72 0.63 10.86
CA TYR A 374 -16.15 0.41 12.18
C TYR A 374 -14.71 0.88 12.21
N VAL A 375 -14.46 2.01 12.85
CA VAL A 375 -13.12 2.58 13.03
C VAL A 375 -12.63 2.22 14.43
N TRP A 376 -11.47 1.60 14.51
CA TRP A 376 -10.90 1.19 15.79
C TRP A 376 -9.38 1.30 15.83
N ASP A 377 -8.83 1.46 17.03
CA ASP A 377 -7.39 1.50 17.27
C ASP A 377 -7.00 0.50 18.36
N PRO A 378 -6.47 -0.68 17.99
CA PRO A 378 -6.01 -1.66 18.96
C PRO A 378 -4.77 -1.23 19.76
N SER A 379 -4.04 -0.18 19.33
CA SER A 379 -2.93 0.38 20.11
C SER A 379 -3.40 1.21 21.30
N GLY A 380 -4.59 1.79 21.23
CA GLY A 380 -5.12 2.73 22.22
C GLY A 380 -4.46 4.11 22.17
N GLU A 381 -3.66 4.41 21.14
CA GLU A 381 -2.99 5.71 20.99
C GLU A 381 -3.94 6.81 20.50
N THR A 382 -4.97 6.43 19.74
CA THR A 382 -5.97 7.38 19.22
C THR A 382 -6.96 7.78 20.32
N PRO A 383 -7.18 9.09 20.57
CA PRO A 383 -8.15 9.52 21.57
C PRO A 383 -9.55 8.94 21.34
N THR A 384 -10.26 8.59 22.40
CA THR A 384 -11.64 8.09 22.32
C THR A 384 -12.69 9.13 22.73
N ASP A 385 -12.28 10.25 23.31
CA ASP A 385 -13.18 11.34 23.72
C ASP A 385 -13.72 12.06 22.47
N PRO A 386 -15.04 12.02 22.22
CA PRO A 386 -15.63 12.67 21.05
C PRO A 386 -15.43 14.19 20.98
N GLU A 387 -15.19 14.85 22.14
CA GLU A 387 -15.04 16.31 22.20
C GLU A 387 -13.75 16.81 21.52
N VAL A 388 -12.72 15.95 21.39
CA VAL A 388 -11.48 16.31 20.70
C VAL A 388 -11.59 16.32 19.16
N TYR A 389 -12.73 15.86 18.62
CA TYR A 389 -12.89 15.60 17.18
C TYR A 389 -13.73 16.64 16.48
N GLY A 390 -13.90 17.78 16.70
CA GLY A 390 -14.63 18.77 15.91
C GLY A 390 -15.53 18.20 14.78
N ASP A 391 -15.77 18.94 13.74
CA ASP A 391 -16.62 18.51 12.62
C ASP A 391 -15.89 17.65 11.59
N GLY A 392 -14.59 17.48 11.71
CA GLY A 392 -13.73 16.87 10.69
C GLY A 392 -13.25 17.91 9.68
N GLY A 393 -12.31 17.52 8.83
CA GLY A 393 -11.63 18.43 7.92
C GLY A 393 -11.90 18.12 6.45
N ALA A 394 -13.14 18.08 5.99
CA ALA A 394 -13.42 17.94 4.56
C ALA A 394 -14.45 18.98 4.09
#